data_6430352b9de7baacf086b9ce4a22ab9c
#
_entry.id   6430352b9de7baacf086b9ce4a22ab9c
#
_cell.length_a   1.000
_cell.length_b   1.000
_cell.length_c   1.000
_cell.angle_alpha   90.00
_cell.angle_beta   90.00
_cell.angle_gamma   90.00
#
_symmetry.space_group_name_H-M   'P 1'
#
loop_
_entity.id
_entity.type
_entity.pdbx_description
1 polymer ?
#
loop_
_entity_poly.entity_id
_entity_poly.type
_entity_poly.pdbx_seq_one_letter_code
_entity_poly.pdbx_strand_id
1 'polypeptide(L)'
;MDGNGRWGIKNKGSRNLGHRAGLDTIESIIEETIKQKISYLTLFTFSTENWKRPKKEISYLFKLLENFLKTKIDKLVKKKIKLKVIGNQKKFTINLKKILKISEKKTSENKVLQINLALNYGSKEELLNAMKGINKKKEKFNAKNISKNLYTKEIPDPDILIRTGNTNRLSNFLLWQMAYTEIYFEKKLWPDFRKIDYKK
;
A
#
# COMPACT_ATOMS: atom_id res chain seq x y z
N MET A 1 7.08 -2.52 -1.86
CA MET A 1 8.07 -1.41 -1.75
C MET A 1 9.09 -1.72 -0.66
N ASP A 2 9.97 -2.71 -0.90
CA ASP A 2 10.97 -3.17 0.08
C ASP A 2 12.36 -2.62 -0.23
N GLY A 3 13.19 -2.44 0.80
CA GLY A 3 14.58 -2.01 0.66
C GLY A 3 14.88 -0.56 1.06
N ASN A 4 13.88 0.29 1.34
CA ASN A 4 14.09 1.69 1.70
C ASN A 4 15.12 1.90 2.80
N GLY A 5 14.97 1.20 3.93
CA GLY A 5 15.88 1.34 5.07
C GLY A 5 17.31 0.87 4.75
N ARG A 6 17.46 -0.24 4.01
CA ARG A 6 18.78 -0.75 3.57
C ARG A 6 19.45 0.23 2.63
N TRP A 7 18.71 0.75 1.66
CA TRP A 7 19.20 1.78 0.74
C TRP A 7 19.64 3.04 1.48
N GLY A 8 18.82 3.49 2.44
CA GLY A 8 19.11 4.68 3.24
C GLY A 8 20.39 4.55 4.06
N ILE A 9 20.62 3.41 4.71
CA ILE A 9 21.88 3.14 5.42
C ILE A 9 23.05 3.15 4.45
N LYS A 10 22.95 2.41 3.33
CA LYS A 10 24.06 2.29 2.36
C LYS A 10 24.44 3.64 1.73
N ASN A 11 23.48 4.48 1.37
CA ASN A 11 23.72 5.67 0.54
C ASN A 11 23.67 6.99 1.32
N LYS A 12 23.07 7.02 2.52
CA LYS A 12 22.81 8.27 3.29
C LYS A 12 23.06 8.13 4.79
N GLY A 13 23.57 7.00 5.26
CA GLY A 13 23.78 6.72 6.69
C GLY A 13 22.51 6.70 7.54
N SER A 14 21.32 6.77 6.94
CA SER A 14 20.06 6.87 7.69
C SER A 14 18.92 6.13 7.00
N ARG A 15 18.21 5.25 7.76
CA ARG A 15 16.99 4.57 7.30
C ARG A 15 15.90 5.56 6.87
N ASN A 16 15.75 6.64 7.61
CA ASN A 16 14.74 7.66 7.38
C ASN A 16 14.93 8.37 6.03
N LEU A 17 16.17 8.66 5.64
CA LEU A 17 16.48 9.25 4.34
C LEU A 17 16.17 8.29 3.19
N GLY A 18 16.32 6.97 3.40
CA GLY A 18 15.89 5.96 2.45
C GLY A 18 14.37 5.93 2.27
N HIS A 19 13.60 6.06 3.35
CA HIS A 19 12.14 6.15 3.27
C HIS A 19 11.68 7.40 2.52
N ARG A 20 12.38 8.53 2.71
CA ARG A 20 12.11 9.77 1.97
C ARG A 20 12.39 9.60 0.48
N ALA A 21 13.55 9.04 0.10
CA ALA A 21 13.90 8.77 -1.29
C ALA A 21 12.88 7.83 -1.99
N GLY A 22 12.31 6.88 -1.25
CA GLY A 22 11.27 6.00 -1.78
C GLY A 22 9.97 6.69 -2.19
N LEU A 23 9.70 7.93 -1.74
CA LEU A 23 8.53 8.71 -2.19
C LEU A 23 8.69 9.17 -3.64
N ASP A 24 9.89 9.55 -4.08
CA ASP A 24 10.15 9.96 -5.46
C ASP A 24 9.90 8.78 -6.42
N THR A 25 10.26 7.57 -5.97
CA THR A 25 9.96 6.34 -6.69
C THR A 25 8.45 6.12 -6.82
N ILE A 26 7.67 6.34 -5.75
CA ILE A 26 6.21 6.21 -5.79
C ILE A 26 5.63 7.14 -6.87
N GLU A 27 6.01 8.42 -6.91
CA GLU A 27 5.51 9.37 -7.91
C GLU A 27 5.84 8.90 -9.34
N SER A 28 7.08 8.43 -9.54
CA SER A 28 7.54 7.92 -10.82
C SER A 28 6.75 6.69 -11.29
N ILE A 29 6.49 5.74 -10.39
CA ILE A 29 5.70 4.53 -10.71
C ILE A 29 4.23 4.87 -10.96
N ILE A 30 3.62 5.77 -10.18
CA ILE A 30 2.24 6.24 -10.43
C ILE A 30 2.11 6.82 -11.85
N GLU A 31 3.07 7.65 -12.28
CA GLU A 31 3.05 8.23 -13.62
C GLU A 31 3.14 7.15 -14.72
N GLU A 32 4.00 6.15 -14.51
CA GLU A 32 4.12 5.06 -15.47
C GLU A 32 2.88 4.16 -15.47
N THR A 33 2.28 3.88 -14.31
CA THR A 33 1.04 3.11 -14.17
C THR A 33 -0.11 3.75 -14.97
N ILE A 34 -0.25 5.08 -14.89
CA ILE A 34 -1.23 5.84 -15.69
C ILE A 34 -0.93 5.71 -17.18
N LYS A 35 0.35 5.85 -17.59
CA LYS A 35 0.77 5.74 -18.98
C LYS A 35 0.47 4.37 -19.57
N GLN A 36 0.61 3.32 -18.77
CA GLN A 36 0.27 1.93 -19.14
C GLN A 36 -1.24 1.65 -19.08
N LYS A 37 -2.08 2.64 -18.73
CA LYS A 37 -3.55 2.52 -18.62
C LYS A 37 -3.97 1.45 -17.60
N ILE A 38 -3.15 1.19 -16.57
CA ILE A 38 -3.46 0.28 -15.48
C ILE A 38 -4.43 0.97 -14.51
N SER A 39 -5.54 0.31 -14.19
CA SER A 39 -6.64 0.90 -13.43
C SER A 39 -6.43 0.85 -11.91
N TYR A 40 -5.65 -0.10 -11.40
CA TYR A 40 -5.44 -0.31 -9.96
C TYR A 40 -3.97 -0.48 -9.62
N LEU A 41 -3.50 0.23 -8.58
CA LEU A 41 -2.16 0.09 -8.03
C LEU A 41 -2.25 -0.04 -6.52
N THR A 42 -1.88 -1.20 -5.98
CA THR A 42 -1.84 -1.41 -4.52
C THR A 42 -0.41 -1.30 -4.00
N LEU A 43 -0.20 -0.40 -3.04
CA LEU A 43 1.11 -0.12 -2.44
C LEU A 43 1.17 -0.65 -1.00
N PHE A 44 2.04 -1.61 -0.72
CA PHE A 44 2.27 -2.11 0.64
C PHE A 44 3.15 -1.12 1.41
N THR A 45 2.52 -0.20 2.11
CA THR A 45 3.18 0.96 2.72
C THR A 45 3.59 0.69 4.16
N PHE A 46 2.71 0.05 4.97
CA PHE A 46 2.99 -0.28 6.36
C PHE A 46 2.27 -1.57 6.76
N SER A 47 3.06 -2.60 7.12
CA SER A 47 2.52 -3.89 7.54
C SER A 47 2.22 -3.95 9.05
N THR A 48 1.41 -4.92 9.47
CA THR A 48 1.16 -5.21 10.90
C THR A 48 2.46 -5.54 11.65
N GLU A 49 3.42 -6.18 11.00
CA GLU A 49 4.71 -6.53 11.59
C GLU A 49 5.62 -5.31 11.82
N ASN A 50 5.38 -4.20 11.09
CA ASN A 50 6.18 -2.98 11.22
C ASN A 50 6.01 -2.28 12.57
N TRP A 51 4.99 -2.60 13.36
CA TRP A 51 4.86 -2.11 14.73
C TRP A 51 5.98 -2.58 15.67
N LYS A 52 6.73 -3.61 15.28
CA LYS A 52 7.94 -4.08 16.01
C LYS A 52 9.16 -3.15 15.81
N ARG A 53 9.09 -2.18 14.89
CA ARG A 53 10.16 -1.21 14.65
C ARG A 53 10.29 -0.21 15.81
N PRO A 54 11.45 0.45 15.97
CA PRO A 54 11.61 1.52 16.95
C PRO A 54 10.53 2.60 16.79
N LYS A 55 9.97 3.05 17.92
CA LYS A 55 8.89 4.08 17.93
C LYS A 55 9.24 5.34 17.13
N LYS A 56 10.52 5.78 17.20
CA LYS A 56 11.03 6.92 16.43
C LYS A 56 10.91 6.71 14.92
N GLU A 57 11.24 5.52 14.40
CA GLU A 57 11.09 5.18 12.96
C GLU A 57 9.62 5.19 12.56
N ILE A 58 8.73 4.56 13.35
CA ILE A 58 7.28 4.52 13.10
C ILE A 58 6.69 5.94 13.04
N SER A 59 7.04 6.77 14.03
CA SER A 59 6.59 8.15 14.09
C SER A 59 7.05 8.96 12.87
N TYR A 60 8.28 8.76 12.44
CA TYR A 60 8.81 9.38 11.23
C TYR A 60 8.04 8.94 9.97
N LEU A 61 7.77 7.64 9.81
CA LEU A 61 7.03 7.11 8.67
C LEU A 61 5.62 7.70 8.58
N PHE A 62 4.92 7.83 9.70
CA PHE A 62 3.58 8.42 9.70
C PHE A 62 3.60 9.92 9.43
N LYS A 63 4.56 10.67 9.97
CA LYS A 63 4.76 12.09 9.62
C LYS A 63 5.07 12.27 8.14
N LEU A 64 5.89 11.38 7.57
CA LEU A 64 6.23 11.39 6.15
C LEU A 64 4.99 11.16 5.28
N LEU A 65 4.14 10.18 5.65
CA LEU A 65 2.87 9.90 4.98
C LEU A 65 1.89 11.08 5.10
N GLU A 66 1.73 11.66 6.30
CA GLU A 66 0.87 12.82 6.52
C GLU A 66 1.29 14.01 5.65
N ASN A 67 2.59 14.31 5.61
CA ASN A 67 3.14 15.39 4.79
C ASN A 67 2.94 15.12 3.29
N PHE A 68 3.19 13.88 2.84
CA PHE A 68 2.97 13.49 1.45
C PHE A 68 1.51 13.70 1.05
N LEU A 69 0.56 13.23 1.84
CA LEU A 69 -0.86 13.40 1.55
C LEU A 69 -1.27 14.87 1.54
N LYS A 70 -0.84 15.67 2.53
CA LYS A 70 -1.14 17.10 2.59
C LYS A 70 -0.65 17.86 1.35
N THR A 71 0.56 17.54 0.89
CA THR A 71 1.22 18.28 -0.21
C THR A 71 0.84 17.76 -1.60
N LYS A 72 0.41 16.49 -1.72
CA LYS A 72 0.18 15.86 -3.02
C LYS A 72 -1.29 15.60 -3.34
N ILE A 73 -2.21 15.82 -2.40
CA ILE A 73 -3.63 15.52 -2.61
C ILE A 73 -4.21 16.26 -3.81
N ASP A 74 -3.89 17.54 -4.00
CA ASP A 74 -4.39 18.32 -5.13
C ASP A 74 -3.81 17.85 -6.47
N LYS A 75 -2.55 17.35 -6.46
CA LYS A 75 -1.94 16.69 -7.63
C LYS A 75 -2.67 15.39 -7.98
N LEU A 76 -3.10 14.60 -6.97
CA LEU A 76 -3.89 13.39 -7.20
C LEU A 76 -5.26 13.73 -7.80
N VAL A 77 -5.93 14.76 -7.29
CA VAL A 77 -7.21 15.23 -7.85
C VAL A 77 -7.04 15.68 -9.30
N LYS A 78 -6.05 16.53 -9.61
CA LYS A 78 -5.76 17.00 -10.96
C LYS A 78 -5.47 15.86 -11.95
N LYS A 79 -4.77 14.80 -11.49
CA LYS A 79 -4.49 13.60 -12.31
C LYS A 79 -5.64 12.59 -12.32
N LYS A 80 -6.80 12.91 -11.72
CA LYS A 80 -7.98 12.04 -11.60
C LYS A 80 -7.65 10.69 -10.98
N ILE A 81 -6.77 10.68 -9.95
CA ILE A 81 -6.36 9.49 -9.20
C ILE A 81 -7.25 9.36 -7.96
N LYS A 82 -7.91 8.23 -7.79
CA LYS A 82 -8.66 7.85 -6.59
C LYS A 82 -7.72 7.24 -5.55
N LEU A 83 -7.83 7.68 -4.31
CA LEU A 83 -7.11 7.08 -3.18
C LEU A 83 -8.06 6.22 -2.36
N LYS A 84 -7.63 5.02 -2.00
CA LYS A 84 -8.31 4.14 -1.05
C LYS A 84 -7.31 3.61 -0.04
N VAL A 85 -7.73 3.52 1.23
CA VAL A 85 -6.90 2.97 2.32
C VAL A 85 -7.45 1.60 2.69
N ILE A 86 -6.59 0.58 2.70
CA ILE A 86 -6.91 -0.77 3.16
C ILE A 86 -6.07 -1.13 4.39
N GLY A 87 -6.66 -1.86 5.33
CA GLY A 87 -6.03 -2.25 6.58
C GLY A 87 -6.69 -1.64 7.82
N ASN A 88 -6.15 -1.97 8.99
CA ASN A 88 -6.74 -1.62 10.27
C ASN A 88 -6.25 -0.28 10.80
N GLN A 89 -7.09 0.75 10.75
CA GLN A 89 -6.73 2.11 11.16
C GLN A 89 -6.89 2.38 12.67
N LYS A 90 -7.27 1.39 13.50
CA LYS A 90 -7.56 1.61 14.92
C LYS A 90 -6.39 2.24 15.70
N LYS A 91 -5.15 1.81 15.42
CA LYS A 91 -3.93 2.27 16.09
C LYS A 91 -3.39 3.63 15.59
N PHE A 92 -3.99 4.23 14.56
CA PHE A 92 -3.51 5.51 14.03
C PHE A 92 -3.96 6.68 14.91
N THR A 93 -3.17 7.75 14.89
CA THR A 93 -3.50 9.02 15.53
C THR A 93 -4.79 9.60 14.93
N ILE A 94 -5.49 10.42 15.72
CA ILE A 94 -6.70 11.12 15.24
C ILE A 94 -6.36 11.97 14.01
N ASN A 95 -5.22 12.66 14.03
CA ASN A 95 -4.76 13.49 12.92
C ASN A 95 -4.55 12.67 11.64
N LEU A 96 -3.83 11.55 11.70
CA LEU A 96 -3.63 10.69 10.53
C LEU A 96 -4.95 10.15 9.97
N LYS A 97 -5.86 9.67 10.85
CA LYS A 97 -7.21 9.22 10.43
C LYS A 97 -7.98 10.32 9.70
N LYS A 98 -7.93 11.57 10.23
CA LYS A 98 -8.58 12.73 9.60
C LYS A 98 -8.01 13.02 8.21
N ILE A 99 -6.68 13.03 8.07
CA ILE A 99 -6.00 13.28 6.79
C ILE A 99 -6.36 12.18 5.77
N LEU A 100 -6.30 10.91 6.16
CA LEU A 100 -6.67 9.78 5.30
C LEU A 100 -8.11 9.93 4.81
N LYS A 101 -9.06 10.14 5.72
CA LYS A 101 -10.49 10.30 5.39
C LYS A 101 -10.75 11.49 4.45
N ILE A 102 -10.09 12.63 4.68
CA ILE A 102 -10.20 13.81 3.80
C ILE A 102 -9.63 13.47 2.42
N SER A 103 -8.49 12.78 2.36
CA SER A 103 -7.85 12.40 1.09
C SER A 103 -8.71 11.44 0.27
N GLU A 104 -9.29 10.42 0.90
CA GLU A 104 -10.24 9.50 0.25
C GLU A 104 -11.45 10.26 -0.27
N LYS A 105 -12.06 11.14 0.55
CA LYS A 105 -13.24 11.92 0.17
C LYS A 105 -12.95 12.87 -1.02
N LYS A 106 -11.83 13.60 -0.98
CA LYS A 106 -11.45 14.53 -2.07
C LYS A 106 -11.21 13.83 -3.41
N THR A 107 -10.87 12.56 -3.39
CA THR A 107 -10.50 11.79 -4.59
C THR A 107 -11.54 10.73 -4.98
N SER A 108 -12.68 10.65 -4.28
CA SER A 108 -13.68 9.57 -4.43
C SER A 108 -14.20 9.43 -5.87
N GLU A 109 -14.41 10.54 -6.56
CA GLU A 109 -15.00 10.57 -7.91
C GLU A 109 -13.97 10.38 -9.05
N ASN A 110 -12.69 10.25 -8.70
CA ASN A 110 -11.63 10.09 -9.68
C ASN A 110 -11.61 8.66 -10.27
N LYS A 111 -11.29 8.52 -11.58
CA LYS A 111 -11.48 7.26 -12.32
C LYS A 111 -10.30 6.83 -13.19
N VAL A 112 -9.20 7.62 -13.27
CA VAL A 112 -8.05 7.28 -14.13
C VAL A 112 -7.20 6.17 -13.55
N LEU A 113 -6.94 6.24 -12.24
CA LEU A 113 -6.19 5.22 -11.49
C LEU A 113 -6.72 5.18 -10.08
N GLN A 114 -6.97 4.00 -9.52
CA GLN A 114 -7.18 3.83 -8.09
C GLN A 114 -5.91 3.35 -7.42
N ILE A 115 -5.39 4.15 -6.47
CA ILE A 115 -4.27 3.76 -5.61
C ILE A 115 -4.81 3.24 -4.29
N ASN A 116 -4.47 2.01 -3.94
CA ASN A 116 -4.80 1.40 -2.66
C ASN A 116 -3.57 1.44 -1.75
N LEU A 117 -3.65 2.20 -0.65
CA LEU A 117 -2.59 2.23 0.35
C LEU A 117 -2.85 1.16 1.41
N ALA A 118 -2.06 0.10 1.43
CA ALA A 118 -2.11 -0.91 2.48
C ALA A 118 -1.35 -0.39 3.71
N LEU A 119 -2.11 0.06 4.72
CA LEU A 119 -1.63 0.69 5.95
C LEU A 119 -2.07 -0.11 7.18
N ASN A 120 -1.11 -0.50 8.01
CA ASN A 120 -1.35 -1.43 9.11
C ASN A 120 -2.11 -2.66 8.61
N TYR A 121 -1.60 -3.18 7.48
CA TYR A 121 -2.20 -4.28 6.76
C TYR A 121 -1.43 -5.58 7.01
N GLY A 122 -2.14 -6.67 7.11
CA GLY A 122 -1.65 -8.04 7.10
C GLY A 122 -2.79 -8.97 6.70
N SER A 123 -2.56 -9.86 5.74
CA SER A 123 -3.60 -10.74 5.17
C SER A 123 -4.22 -11.66 6.22
N LYS A 124 -3.42 -12.19 7.16
CA LYS A 124 -3.95 -13.04 8.26
C LYS A 124 -4.92 -12.27 9.14
N GLU A 125 -4.62 -11.00 9.47
CA GLU A 125 -5.53 -10.15 10.27
C GLU A 125 -6.78 -9.78 9.46
N GLU A 126 -6.63 -9.48 8.17
CA GLU A 126 -7.76 -9.20 7.27
C GLU A 126 -8.73 -10.38 7.23
N LEU A 127 -8.23 -11.62 7.03
CA LEU A 127 -9.04 -12.83 7.02
C LEU A 127 -9.77 -13.05 8.35
N LEU A 128 -9.08 -12.90 9.48
CA LEU A 128 -9.71 -13.00 10.80
C LEU A 128 -10.81 -11.95 10.99
N ASN A 129 -10.62 -10.73 10.49
CA ASN A 129 -11.64 -9.68 10.54
C ASN A 129 -12.82 -10.00 9.62
N ALA A 130 -12.57 -10.54 8.43
CA ALA A 130 -13.62 -11.01 7.50
C ALA A 130 -14.47 -12.12 8.14
N MET A 131 -13.82 -13.11 8.76
CA MET A 131 -14.51 -14.20 9.46
C MET A 131 -15.38 -13.68 10.61
N LYS A 132 -14.88 -12.75 11.43
CA LYS A 132 -15.66 -12.08 12.48
C LYS A 132 -16.86 -11.32 11.91
N GLY A 133 -16.69 -10.68 10.75
CA GLY A 133 -17.76 -9.98 10.05
C GLY A 133 -18.87 -10.93 9.61
N ILE A 134 -18.51 -12.07 9.00
CA ILE A 134 -19.44 -13.13 8.57
C ILE A 134 -20.21 -13.67 9.78
N ASN A 135 -19.52 -14.04 10.87
CA ASN A 135 -20.15 -14.56 12.08
C ASN A 135 -21.14 -13.55 12.69
N LYS A 136 -20.77 -12.26 12.77
CA LYS A 136 -21.65 -11.20 13.29
C LYS A 136 -22.94 -11.06 12.45
N LYS A 137 -22.85 -11.22 11.14
CA LYS A 137 -24.00 -11.16 10.21
C LYS A 137 -24.77 -12.47 10.11
N LYS A 138 -24.30 -13.53 10.78
CA LYS A 138 -24.84 -14.89 10.67
C LYS A 138 -24.88 -15.42 9.23
N GLU A 139 -23.91 -15.00 8.39
CA GLU A 139 -23.77 -15.44 7.01
C GLU A 139 -23.09 -16.81 6.94
N LYS A 140 -23.31 -17.56 5.88
CA LYS A 140 -22.66 -18.86 5.63
C LYS A 140 -21.18 -18.65 5.31
N PHE A 141 -20.30 -19.47 5.90
CA PHE A 141 -18.87 -19.49 5.58
C PHE A 141 -18.64 -20.11 4.19
N ASN A 142 -18.23 -19.30 3.23
CA ASN A 142 -17.79 -19.70 1.89
C ASN A 142 -16.86 -18.64 1.29
N ALA A 143 -16.15 -18.96 0.20
CA ALA A 143 -15.19 -18.07 -0.43
C ALA A 143 -15.82 -16.71 -0.84
N LYS A 144 -17.05 -16.72 -1.36
CA LYS A 144 -17.79 -15.52 -1.77
C LYS A 144 -18.02 -14.57 -0.59
N ASN A 145 -18.44 -15.08 0.55
CA ASN A 145 -18.71 -14.27 1.73
C ASN A 145 -17.41 -13.81 2.42
N ILE A 146 -16.33 -14.61 2.36
CA ILE A 146 -15.00 -14.15 2.79
C ILE A 146 -14.59 -12.95 1.95
N SER A 147 -14.56 -13.08 0.60
CA SER A 147 -14.16 -11.99 -0.31
C SER A 147 -14.98 -10.72 -0.10
N LYS A 148 -16.31 -10.83 0.12
CA LYS A 148 -17.19 -9.68 0.41
C LYS A 148 -16.90 -8.97 1.73
N ASN A 149 -16.19 -9.58 2.66
CA ASN A 149 -15.85 -9.01 3.97
C ASN A 149 -14.36 -8.60 4.08
N LEU A 150 -13.55 -8.78 3.01
CA LEU A 150 -12.18 -8.28 2.96
C LEU A 150 -12.14 -6.75 2.85
N TYR A 151 -11.00 -6.14 3.20
CA TYR A 151 -10.76 -4.72 2.94
C TYR A 151 -10.75 -4.39 1.45
N THR A 152 -10.46 -5.40 0.62
CA THR A 152 -10.36 -5.31 -0.85
C THR A 152 -11.67 -5.66 -1.58
N LYS A 153 -12.79 -5.84 -0.89
CA LYS A 153 -14.08 -6.31 -1.45
C LYS A 153 -14.59 -5.60 -2.72
N GLU A 154 -14.11 -4.36 -2.95
CA GLU A 154 -14.47 -3.53 -4.12
C GLU A 154 -13.27 -3.31 -5.05
N ILE A 155 -12.21 -4.07 -4.87
CA ILE A 155 -10.97 -3.99 -5.64
C ILE A 155 -10.79 -5.36 -6.31
N PRO A 156 -10.50 -5.43 -7.61
CA PRO A 156 -10.20 -6.70 -8.26
C PRO A 156 -8.94 -7.32 -7.66
N ASP A 157 -8.85 -8.64 -7.76
CA ASP A 157 -7.64 -9.35 -7.39
C ASP A 157 -6.48 -8.91 -8.30
N PRO A 158 -5.24 -8.86 -7.80
CA PRO A 158 -4.11 -8.37 -8.58
C PRO A 158 -3.65 -9.40 -9.62
N ASP A 159 -3.40 -8.93 -10.85
CA ASP A 159 -2.80 -9.76 -11.91
C ASP A 159 -1.30 -9.96 -11.67
N ILE A 160 -0.61 -8.93 -11.16
CA ILE A 160 0.85 -8.92 -10.97
C ILE A 160 1.22 -8.40 -9.58
N LEU A 161 2.14 -9.11 -8.92
CA LEU A 161 2.86 -8.63 -7.74
C LEU A 161 4.32 -8.36 -8.10
N ILE A 162 4.79 -7.15 -7.87
CA ILE A 162 6.20 -6.80 -7.93
C ILE A 162 6.74 -6.58 -6.52
N ARG A 163 7.70 -7.40 -6.09
CA ARG A 163 8.40 -7.18 -4.84
C ARG A 163 9.85 -6.79 -5.08
N THR A 164 10.20 -5.57 -4.70
CA THR A 164 11.58 -5.05 -4.71
C THR A 164 12.35 -5.51 -3.48
N GLY A 165 13.67 -5.35 -3.48
CA GLY A 165 14.49 -5.50 -2.30
C GLY A 165 15.20 -6.83 -2.16
N ASN A 166 15.34 -7.61 -3.23
CA ASN A 166 16.07 -8.89 -3.26
C ASN A 166 15.59 -9.85 -2.16
N THR A 167 14.29 -10.07 -2.10
CA THR A 167 13.65 -10.92 -1.08
C THR A 167 12.48 -11.68 -1.70
N ASN A 168 12.50 -13.01 -1.61
CA ASN A 168 11.55 -13.91 -2.28
C ASN A 168 10.53 -14.46 -1.27
N ARG A 169 9.67 -13.59 -0.73
CA ARG A 169 8.56 -13.95 0.17
C ARG A 169 7.43 -12.94 0.08
N LEU A 170 6.22 -13.32 0.42
CA LEU A 170 5.01 -12.47 0.33
C LEU A 170 4.81 -11.56 1.54
N SER A 171 5.41 -11.89 2.68
CA SER A 171 5.36 -11.10 3.92
C SER A 171 3.95 -10.73 4.36
N ASN A 172 3.04 -11.70 4.33
CA ASN A 172 1.66 -11.53 4.78
C ASN A 172 0.85 -10.47 3.99
N PHE A 173 1.18 -10.31 2.69
CA PHE A 173 0.52 -9.35 1.80
C PHE A 173 -0.45 -10.05 0.86
N LEU A 174 -1.73 -9.63 0.86
CA LEU A 174 -2.82 -10.04 -0.04
C LEU A 174 -2.90 -11.56 -0.33
N LEU A 175 -2.63 -12.44 0.67
CA LEU A 175 -2.50 -13.88 0.46
C LEU A 175 -3.76 -14.52 -0.14
N TRP A 176 -4.95 -14.03 0.21
CA TRP A 176 -6.21 -14.50 -0.34
C TRP A 176 -6.38 -14.07 -1.80
N GLN A 177 -6.09 -12.80 -2.07
CA GLN A 177 -6.33 -12.17 -3.37
C GLN A 177 -5.29 -12.60 -4.42
N MET A 178 -4.12 -13.09 -3.99
CA MET A 178 -3.02 -13.46 -4.91
C MET A 178 -3.03 -14.92 -5.37
N ALA A 179 -4.17 -15.61 -5.29
CA ALA A 179 -4.25 -17.03 -5.66
C ALA A 179 -3.83 -17.31 -7.13
N TYR A 180 -4.05 -16.35 -8.02
CA TYR A 180 -3.72 -16.46 -9.46
C TYR A 180 -2.82 -15.32 -9.95
N THR A 181 -2.11 -14.66 -9.03
CA THR A 181 -1.26 -13.51 -9.32
C THR A 181 0.11 -13.96 -9.84
N GLU A 182 0.59 -13.40 -10.93
CA GLU A 182 1.96 -13.53 -11.40
C GLU A 182 2.92 -12.78 -10.43
N ILE A 183 3.99 -13.45 -9.98
CA ILE A 183 4.89 -12.90 -8.96
C ILE A 183 6.26 -12.60 -9.55
N TYR A 184 6.65 -11.33 -9.50
CA TYR A 184 7.95 -10.86 -9.91
C TYR A 184 8.79 -10.37 -8.73
N PHE A 185 9.96 -10.99 -8.50
CA PHE A 185 10.91 -10.59 -7.46
C PHE A 185 12.05 -9.76 -8.06
N GLU A 186 12.09 -8.48 -7.72
CA GLU A 186 13.10 -7.54 -8.18
C GLU A 186 14.27 -7.43 -7.18
N LYS A 187 15.51 -7.56 -7.68
CA LYS A 187 16.73 -7.45 -6.87
C LYS A 187 17.00 -6.03 -6.38
N LYS A 188 16.60 -5.02 -7.14
CA LYS A 188 16.80 -3.60 -6.77
C LYS A 188 16.06 -3.25 -5.49
N LEU A 189 16.67 -2.38 -4.69
CA LEU A 189 15.99 -1.75 -3.56
C LEU A 189 14.97 -0.73 -4.08
N TRP A 190 13.86 -0.52 -3.34
CA TRP A 190 12.76 0.34 -3.80
C TRP A 190 13.20 1.72 -4.32
N PRO A 191 14.11 2.50 -3.65
CA PRO A 191 14.53 3.78 -4.18
C PRO A 191 15.27 3.73 -5.52
N ASP A 192 15.86 2.58 -5.89
CA ASP A 192 16.55 2.37 -7.16
C ASP A 192 15.66 1.78 -8.26
N PHE A 193 14.42 1.42 -7.92
CA PHE A 193 13.45 0.85 -8.86
C PHE A 193 12.87 1.96 -9.75
N ARG A 194 13.12 1.88 -11.05
CA ARG A 194 12.79 2.91 -12.03
C ARG A 194 11.65 2.49 -12.96
N LYS A 195 11.11 3.44 -13.72
CA LYS A 195 10.09 3.21 -14.77
C LYS A 195 10.48 2.11 -15.74
N ILE A 196 11.77 2.04 -16.14
CA ILE A 196 12.25 1.01 -17.06
C ILE A 196 12.16 -0.40 -16.44
N ASP A 197 12.37 -0.52 -15.14
CA ASP A 197 12.25 -1.81 -14.44
C ASP A 197 10.79 -2.23 -14.27
N TYR A 198 9.89 -1.25 -14.17
CA TYR A 198 8.45 -1.46 -14.06
C TYR A 198 7.80 -1.92 -15.38
N LYS A 199 8.44 -1.61 -16.52
CA LYS A 199 7.94 -1.96 -17.86
C LYS A 199 8.34 -3.34 -18.35
N LYS A 200 9.28 -3.99 -17.67
CA LYS A 200 9.73 -5.36 -18.01
C LYS A 200 8.68 -6.41 -17.69
#